data_99e21710aa13b01e9439fb261c618989
#
_entry.id   99e21710aa13b01e9439fb261c618989
#
_cell.length_a   1.000
_cell.length_b   1.000
_cell.length_c   1.000
_cell.angle_alpha   90.00
_cell.angle_beta   90.00
_cell.angle_gamma   90.00
#
_symmetry.space_group_name_H-M   'P 1'
#
loop_
_entity.id
_entity.type
_entity.pdbx_description
1 polymer ?
#
loop_
_entity_poly.entity_id
_entity_poly.type
_entity_poly.pdbx_seq_one_letter_code
_entity_poly.pdbx_strand_id
1 'polypeptide(L)'
;MYSLLFLDNASNLGPKAAAYCIGNGRGWALLEPDAGTLALLSGQSQVRPASACDVGKGGEQVLDRASGRPALMFGVELVHCTASGAQCLMRGSYYEGPGNTQSNLYNASQRGGSWQAVMALRGPAP
;
A
#
# COMPACT_ATOMS: atom_id res chain seq x y z
N MET A 1 -5.30 6.43 -4.03
CA MET A 1 -4.86 5.99 -2.68
C MET A 1 -3.43 5.45 -2.67
N TYR A 2 -3.10 4.47 -3.50
CA TYR A 2 -1.74 3.90 -3.52
C TYR A 2 -0.67 4.94 -3.86
N SER A 3 -0.92 5.82 -4.82
CA SER A 3 0.05 6.86 -5.19
C SER A 3 0.40 7.75 -3.99
N LEU A 4 -0.56 8.05 -3.14
CA LEU A 4 -0.35 8.81 -1.92
C LEU A 4 0.50 8.01 -0.92
N LEU A 5 0.24 6.72 -0.79
CA LEU A 5 1.05 5.83 0.06
C LEU A 5 2.50 5.78 -0.38
N PHE A 6 2.75 5.70 -1.69
CA PHE A 6 4.11 5.66 -2.21
C PHE A 6 4.91 6.91 -1.84
N LEU A 7 4.24 8.07 -1.78
CA LEU A 7 4.87 9.33 -1.38
C LEU A 7 5.06 9.42 0.14
N ASP A 8 4.14 8.83 0.90
CA ASP A 8 4.09 9.00 2.36
C ASP A 8 4.88 7.94 3.14
N ASN A 9 5.44 6.94 2.46
CA ASN A 9 6.16 5.88 3.17
C ASN A 9 7.44 6.40 3.81
N ALA A 10 7.74 5.87 4.99
CA ALA A 10 8.94 6.22 5.77
C ALA A 10 10.10 5.24 5.57
N SER A 11 9.97 4.32 4.62
CA SER A 11 11.02 3.34 4.34
C SER A 11 12.25 3.99 3.74
N ASN A 12 13.43 3.55 4.19
CA ASN A 12 14.69 3.99 3.62
C ASN A 12 14.92 3.45 2.20
N LEU A 13 14.23 2.40 1.79
CA LEU A 13 14.32 1.90 0.42
C LEU A 13 13.74 2.91 -0.57
N GLY A 14 12.52 3.41 -0.29
CA GLY A 14 11.84 4.36 -1.16
C GLY A 14 11.91 3.95 -2.63
N PRO A 15 12.32 4.86 -3.54
CA PRO A 15 12.40 4.55 -4.97
C PRO A 15 13.48 3.53 -5.33
N LYS A 16 14.36 3.14 -4.40
CA LYS A 16 15.38 2.10 -4.62
C LYS A 16 14.81 0.69 -4.49
N ALA A 17 13.58 0.51 -3.99
CA ALA A 17 12.96 -0.79 -3.89
C ALA A 17 12.81 -1.40 -5.28
N ALA A 18 13.08 -2.71 -5.39
CA ALA A 18 12.96 -3.43 -6.66
C ALA A 18 11.51 -3.51 -7.15
N ALA A 19 10.54 -3.51 -6.23
CA ALA A 19 9.12 -3.54 -6.54
C ALA A 19 8.31 -2.91 -5.42
N TYR A 20 7.16 -2.35 -5.79
CA TYR A 20 6.09 -1.93 -4.89
C TYR A 20 4.95 -2.93 -5.06
N CYS A 21 4.90 -3.94 -4.20
CA CYS A 21 3.85 -4.94 -4.25
C CYS A 21 2.62 -4.45 -3.51
N ILE A 22 1.48 -4.44 -4.17
CA ILE A 22 0.25 -3.86 -3.65
C ILE A 22 -0.83 -4.91 -3.41
N GLY A 23 -1.68 -4.65 -2.43
CA GLY A 23 -2.80 -5.52 -2.13
C GLY A 23 -3.75 -4.92 -1.12
N ASN A 24 -4.81 -5.67 -0.81
CA ASN A 24 -5.79 -5.29 0.17
C ASN A 24 -5.42 -5.88 1.53
N GLY A 25 -5.50 -5.05 2.57
CA GLY A 25 -5.12 -5.44 3.92
C GLY A 25 -3.97 -4.59 4.45
N ARG A 26 -3.26 -5.13 5.42
CA ARG A 26 -2.10 -4.46 6.03
C ARG A 26 -1.03 -5.48 6.41
N GLY A 27 0.19 -4.96 6.66
CA GLY A 27 1.33 -5.81 6.96
C GLY A 27 1.83 -6.51 5.72
N TRP A 28 2.14 -7.79 5.87
CA TRP A 28 2.76 -8.59 4.81
C TRP A 28 1.82 -9.65 4.21
N ALA A 29 0.68 -9.91 4.84
CA ALA A 29 -0.27 -10.93 4.37
C ALA A 29 -1.42 -10.29 3.59
N LEU A 30 -1.09 -9.71 2.43
CA LEU A 30 -2.06 -8.98 1.62
C LEU A 30 -2.82 -9.91 0.67
N LEU A 31 -4.10 -9.57 0.44
CA LEU A 31 -4.88 -10.14 -0.64
C LEU A 31 -4.53 -9.45 -1.96
N GLU A 32 -4.62 -10.18 -3.06
CA GLU A 32 -4.35 -9.62 -4.39
C GLU A 32 -5.24 -8.41 -4.67
N PRO A 33 -4.71 -7.36 -5.31
CA PRO A 33 -5.52 -6.24 -5.75
C PRO A 33 -6.40 -6.64 -6.94
N ASP A 34 -7.48 -5.93 -7.18
CA ASP A 34 -8.28 -6.18 -8.36
C ASP A 34 -7.55 -5.71 -9.64
N ALA A 35 -7.97 -6.25 -10.79
CA ALA A 35 -7.35 -5.93 -12.08
C ALA A 35 -7.49 -4.46 -12.45
N GLY A 36 -8.59 -3.81 -12.05
CA GLY A 36 -8.79 -2.38 -12.30
C GLY A 36 -7.79 -1.51 -11.58
N THR A 37 -7.48 -1.83 -10.32
CA THR A 37 -6.45 -1.13 -9.54
C THR A 37 -5.08 -1.26 -10.21
N LEU A 38 -4.69 -2.46 -10.61
CA LEU A 38 -3.42 -2.69 -11.31
C LEU A 38 -3.36 -1.91 -12.63
N ALA A 39 -4.45 -1.89 -13.38
CA ALA A 39 -4.51 -1.16 -14.65
C ALA A 39 -4.31 0.35 -14.46
N LEU A 40 -4.91 0.94 -13.41
CA LEU A 40 -4.76 2.36 -13.10
C LEU A 40 -3.31 2.73 -12.73
N LEU A 41 -2.55 1.78 -12.20
CA LEU A 41 -1.16 2.00 -11.78
C LEU A 41 -0.14 1.49 -12.79
N SER A 42 -0.57 1.04 -13.96
CA SER A 42 0.31 0.43 -14.97
C SER A 42 1.41 1.35 -15.49
N GLY A 43 1.22 2.67 -15.37
CA GLY A 43 2.25 3.65 -15.73
C GLY A 43 3.43 3.74 -14.75
N GLN A 44 3.33 3.11 -13.60
CA GLN A 44 4.39 3.08 -12.59
C GLN A 44 5.13 1.75 -12.68
N SER A 45 6.35 1.79 -13.19
CA SER A 45 7.10 0.58 -13.56
C SER A 45 7.42 -0.35 -12.39
N GLN A 46 7.44 0.17 -11.16
CA GLN A 46 7.75 -0.62 -9.96
C GLN A 46 6.53 -1.35 -9.38
N VAL A 47 5.31 -0.98 -9.78
CA VAL A 47 4.09 -1.54 -9.18
C VAL A 47 3.83 -2.95 -9.66
N ARG A 48 3.60 -3.87 -8.71
CA ARG A 48 3.31 -5.29 -8.94
C ARG A 48 2.19 -5.74 -8.00
N PRO A 49 1.47 -6.82 -8.33
CA PRO A 49 0.52 -7.40 -7.37
C PRO A 49 1.25 -8.01 -6.17
N ALA A 50 0.55 -8.17 -5.06
CA ALA A 50 1.14 -8.69 -3.81
C ALA A 50 1.88 -10.02 -4.01
N SER A 51 1.38 -10.89 -4.87
CA SER A 51 1.99 -12.21 -5.16
C SER A 51 3.35 -12.11 -5.84
N ALA A 52 3.74 -10.97 -6.39
CA ALA A 52 5.05 -10.79 -7.00
C ALA A 52 6.18 -10.59 -5.97
N CYS A 53 5.85 -10.43 -4.70
CA CYS A 53 6.82 -10.35 -3.61
C CYS A 53 6.79 -11.60 -2.75
N ASP A 54 7.97 -11.97 -2.24
CA ASP A 54 8.12 -13.02 -1.24
C ASP A 54 8.36 -12.39 0.11
N VAL A 55 7.70 -12.97 1.13
CA VAL A 55 7.95 -12.63 2.52
C VAL A 55 8.22 -13.94 3.25
N GLY A 56 9.32 -14.03 3.97
CA GLY A 56 9.65 -15.23 4.73
C GLY A 56 8.60 -15.52 5.81
N LYS A 57 8.67 -16.70 6.39
CA LYS A 57 7.75 -17.11 7.46
C LYS A 57 7.79 -16.11 8.61
N GLY A 58 6.61 -15.68 9.06
CA GLY A 58 6.49 -14.74 10.16
C GLY A 58 6.78 -13.28 9.78
N GLY A 59 6.76 -12.93 8.49
CA GLY A 59 6.89 -11.55 8.05
C GLY A 59 8.33 -11.05 8.00
N GLU A 60 9.25 -11.85 7.53
CA GLU A 60 10.63 -11.45 7.28
C GLU A 60 10.71 -10.38 6.18
N GLN A 61 11.91 -9.92 5.84
CA GLN A 61 12.11 -8.89 4.83
C GLN A 61 11.38 -9.21 3.53
N VAL A 62 10.75 -8.20 2.94
CA VAL A 62 10.06 -8.33 1.65
C VAL A 62 11.09 -8.32 0.53
N LEU A 63 10.97 -9.29 -0.37
CA LEU A 63 11.84 -9.42 -1.53
C LEU A 63 11.01 -9.47 -2.80
N ASP A 64 11.50 -8.83 -3.85
CA ASP A 64 10.95 -9.00 -5.20
C ASP A 64 11.26 -10.44 -5.66
N ARG A 65 10.22 -11.20 -5.98
CA ARG A 65 10.37 -12.60 -6.36
C ARG A 65 11.24 -12.76 -7.61
N ALA A 66 11.09 -11.87 -8.56
CA ALA A 66 11.80 -11.98 -9.84
C ALA A 66 13.30 -11.75 -9.71
N SER A 67 13.72 -10.79 -8.87
CA SER A 67 15.12 -10.38 -8.75
C SER A 67 15.80 -10.82 -7.45
N GLY A 68 15.03 -11.19 -6.43
CA GLY A 68 15.54 -11.48 -5.09
C GLY A 68 16.01 -10.24 -4.31
N ARG A 69 15.76 -9.05 -4.84
CA ARG A 69 16.19 -7.79 -4.23
C ARG A 69 15.13 -7.24 -3.29
N PRO A 70 15.53 -6.38 -2.31
CA PRO A 70 14.57 -5.78 -1.38
C PRO A 70 13.44 -5.01 -2.08
N ALA A 71 12.23 -5.22 -1.59
CA ALA A 71 11.01 -4.63 -2.09
C ALA A 71 10.14 -4.12 -0.94
N LEU A 72 9.05 -3.47 -1.26
CA LEU A 72 8.07 -2.97 -0.30
C LEU A 72 6.69 -3.53 -0.60
N MET A 73 5.92 -3.78 0.45
CA MET A 73 4.49 -4.07 0.34
C MET A 73 3.69 -2.85 0.77
N PHE A 74 2.67 -2.53 -0.01
CA PHE A 74 1.71 -1.47 0.31
C PHE A 74 0.32 -2.06 0.37
N GLY A 75 -0.34 -1.88 1.52
CA GLY A 75 -1.68 -2.37 1.75
C GLY A 75 -2.68 -1.24 1.94
N VAL A 76 -3.88 -1.44 1.44
CA VAL A 76 -5.01 -0.54 1.64
C VAL A 76 -6.17 -1.35 2.17
N GLU A 77 -6.81 -0.88 3.24
CA GLU A 77 -8.05 -1.48 3.73
C GLU A 77 -9.07 -0.42 4.06
N LEU A 78 -10.33 -0.75 3.76
CA LEU A 78 -11.47 0.09 4.11
C LEU A 78 -11.76 -0.06 5.59
N VAL A 79 -11.84 1.05 6.31
CA VAL A 79 -12.23 1.05 7.73
C VAL A 79 -13.73 1.29 7.85
N HIS A 80 -14.24 2.36 7.23
CA HIS A 80 -15.64 2.74 7.34
C HIS A 80 -16.00 3.74 6.24
N CYS A 81 -17.24 3.67 5.75
CA CYS A 81 -17.79 4.68 4.85
C CYS A 81 -19.06 5.27 5.44
N THR A 82 -19.39 6.52 5.05
CA THR A 82 -20.67 7.13 5.32
C THR A 82 -21.79 6.34 4.64
N ALA A 83 -23.05 6.54 5.05
CA ALA A 83 -24.19 5.82 4.51
C ALA A 83 -24.33 5.97 2.99
N SER A 84 -23.98 7.15 2.44
CA SER A 84 -24.01 7.41 1.00
C SER A 84 -22.83 6.78 0.24
N GLY A 85 -21.79 6.35 0.96
CA GLY A 85 -20.55 5.87 0.34
C GLY A 85 -19.68 6.97 -0.27
N ALA A 86 -20.04 8.24 -0.08
CA ALA A 86 -19.29 9.36 -0.68
C ALA A 86 -18.04 9.74 0.10
N GLN A 87 -17.93 9.32 1.36
CA GLN A 87 -16.76 9.54 2.20
C GLN A 87 -16.39 8.26 2.91
N CYS A 88 -15.11 7.90 2.87
CA CYS A 88 -14.60 6.69 3.51
C CYS A 88 -13.34 6.98 4.31
N LEU A 89 -13.20 6.27 5.42
CA LEU A 89 -11.94 6.21 6.17
C LEU A 89 -11.20 4.97 5.71
N MET A 90 -9.97 5.16 5.27
CA MET A 90 -9.10 4.10 4.75
C MET A 90 -7.86 3.98 5.62
N ARG A 91 -7.35 2.77 5.76
CA ARG A 91 -6.01 2.56 6.30
C ARG A 91 -5.06 2.24 5.17
N GLY A 92 -3.97 2.98 5.11
CA GLY A 92 -2.88 2.68 4.19
C GLY A 92 -1.62 2.33 4.98
N SER A 93 -0.90 1.31 4.54
CA SER A 93 0.30 0.86 5.23
C SER A 93 1.39 0.48 4.25
N TYR A 94 2.65 0.55 4.70
CA TYR A 94 3.74 -0.13 4.04
C TYR A 94 4.36 -1.16 4.98
N TYR A 95 5.00 -2.15 4.40
CA TYR A 95 5.76 -3.17 5.11
C TYR A 95 7.04 -3.47 4.35
N GLU A 96 8.19 -3.34 5.02
CA GLU A 96 9.50 -3.68 4.49
C GLU A 96 10.07 -4.93 5.15
N GLY A 97 9.82 -5.09 6.45
CA GLY A 97 10.28 -6.19 7.26
C GLY A 97 9.93 -5.96 8.72
N PRO A 98 10.34 -6.86 9.63
CA PRO A 98 10.03 -6.72 11.06
C PRO A 98 10.55 -5.40 11.61
N GLY A 99 9.68 -4.68 12.33
CA GLY A 99 10.01 -3.38 12.90
C GLY A 99 10.07 -2.24 11.88
N ASN A 100 9.84 -2.50 10.61
CA ASN A 100 9.88 -1.48 9.56
C ASN A 100 8.55 -1.46 8.81
N THR A 101 7.54 -0.95 9.48
CA THR A 101 6.18 -0.85 8.98
C THR A 101 5.53 0.40 9.57
N GLN A 102 4.60 0.97 8.84
CA GLN A 102 3.80 2.08 9.33
C GLN A 102 2.42 2.03 8.70
N SER A 103 1.40 2.34 9.50
CA SER A 103 0.01 2.46 9.02
C SER A 103 -0.49 3.86 9.31
N ASN A 104 -1.14 4.45 8.33
CA ASN A 104 -1.76 5.77 8.43
C ASN A 104 -3.24 5.68 8.09
N LEU A 105 -4.03 6.62 8.60
CA LEU A 105 -5.43 6.75 8.23
C LEU A 105 -5.59 7.90 7.24
N TYR A 106 -6.47 7.69 6.28
CA TYR A 106 -6.77 8.65 5.21
C TYR A 106 -8.27 8.85 5.08
N ASN A 107 -8.67 10.10 4.87
CA ASN A 107 -10.03 10.41 4.48
C ASN A 107 -10.10 10.43 2.95
N ALA A 108 -10.92 9.57 2.38
CA ALA A 108 -11.19 9.52 0.94
C ALA A 108 -12.59 10.06 0.70
N SER A 109 -12.73 10.98 -0.24
CA SER A 109 -14.02 11.56 -0.59
C SER A 109 -14.20 11.64 -2.09
N GLN A 110 -15.45 11.46 -2.54
CA GLN A 110 -15.82 11.57 -3.94
C GLN A 110 -16.30 12.99 -4.22
N ARG A 111 -15.67 13.63 -5.21
CA ARG A 111 -16.02 14.98 -5.65
C ARG A 111 -15.99 15.04 -7.18
N GLY A 112 -17.11 15.44 -7.78
CA GLY A 112 -17.18 15.59 -9.23
C GLY A 112 -16.87 14.31 -10.02
N GLY A 113 -17.23 13.16 -9.47
CA GLY A 113 -16.99 11.86 -10.11
C GLY A 113 -15.60 11.27 -9.88
N SER A 114 -14.72 11.93 -9.13
CA SER A 114 -13.41 11.41 -8.81
C SER A 114 -13.19 11.31 -7.31
N TRP A 115 -12.34 10.35 -6.91
CA TRP A 115 -11.97 10.15 -5.51
C TRP A 115 -10.70 10.93 -5.19
N GLN A 116 -10.72 11.59 -4.02
CA GLN A 116 -9.56 12.27 -3.47
C GLN A 116 -9.29 11.76 -2.06
N ALA A 117 -8.03 11.62 -1.70
CA ALA A 117 -7.64 11.16 -0.37
C ALA A 117 -6.66 12.15 0.26
N VAL A 118 -6.85 12.39 1.56
CA VAL A 118 -5.92 13.20 2.37
C VAL A 118 -5.60 12.45 3.65
N MET A 119 -4.39 12.59 4.15
CA MET A 119 -4.00 11.97 5.41
C MET A 119 -4.80 12.58 6.55
N ALA A 120 -5.46 11.72 7.34
CA ALA A 120 -6.22 12.11 8.53
C ALA A 120 -5.38 11.94 9.80
N LEU A 121 -4.59 10.86 9.88
CA LEU A 121 -3.77 10.56 11.05
C LEU A 121 -2.56 9.73 10.63
N ARG A 122 -1.37 10.20 10.97
CA ARG A 122 -0.13 9.44 10.76
C ARG A 122 0.07 8.50 11.94
N GLY A 123 0.32 7.22 11.64
CA GLY A 123 0.65 6.24 12.65
C GLY A 123 2.08 6.42 13.18
N PRO A 124 2.45 5.68 14.24
CA PRO A 124 3.80 5.74 14.77
C PRO A 124 4.84 5.42 13.72
N ALA A 125 5.97 6.14 13.75
CA ALA A 125 7.11 5.81 12.91
C ALA A 125 7.71 4.45 13.32
N PRO A 126 8.28 3.70 12.36
CA PRO A 126 8.92 2.43 12.68
C PRO A 126 10.14 2.58 13.57
#